data_3c416c9cc1f6569a7c77c3f93fadd053
#
_entry.id   3c416c9cc1f6569a7c77c3f93fadd053
#
_cell.length_a   1.000
_cell.length_b   1.000
_cell.length_c   1.000
_cell.angle_alpha   90.00
_cell.angle_beta   90.00
_cell.angle_gamma   90.00
#
_symmetry.space_group_name_H-M   'P 1'
#
loop_
_entity.id
_entity.type
_entity.pdbx_description
1 polymer ?
#
loop_
_entity_poly.entity_id
_entity_poly.type
_entity_poly.pdbx_seq_one_letter_code
_entity_poly.pdbx_strand_id
1 'polypeptide(L)'
;MIVAREPTADVKSPLYAQLYVQVLVAIALGVGLGFVAPNLGVAMQPLGDGFIKFVKMIIAPVIFLTIATGIAGMGQLGAVGRVAGKAFAYFLSVSTLALIVGLIVANVVQPGAGLNIDPATLDAGAVQTYADKAKDTSIVAFLLDIIPTTFVSALTSGSILQVLLVAVLFGIALAMVGEPAAPVLRLLETVSVVVFRMVAIVMRAAPIGAFGAMAFTIGKYGIGTLVSLGTLVATFYLTSLLFV
;
A
#
# COMPACT_ATOMS: atom_id res chain seq x y z
N MET A 1 19.71 -20.21 -24.54
CA MET A 1 18.89 -21.44 -24.42
C MET A 1 18.29 -21.43 -23.02
N ILE A 2 17.11 -20.80 -22.85
CA ILE A 2 16.39 -20.73 -21.57
C ILE A 2 15.55 -22.00 -21.51
N VAL A 3 15.96 -22.94 -20.66
CA VAL A 3 15.19 -24.16 -20.37
C VAL A 3 13.89 -23.71 -19.72
N ALA A 4 12.79 -23.78 -20.43
CA ALA A 4 11.46 -23.64 -19.90
C ALA A 4 11.29 -24.71 -18.80
N ARG A 5 11.29 -24.27 -17.55
CA ARG A 5 10.95 -25.11 -16.41
C ARG A 5 9.46 -25.41 -16.52
N GLU A 6 9.13 -26.65 -16.84
CA GLU A 6 7.75 -27.13 -16.81
C GLU A 6 7.07 -26.70 -15.51
N PRO A 7 5.76 -26.35 -15.54
CA PRO A 7 5.02 -26.05 -14.33
C PRO A 7 4.97 -27.33 -13.50
N THR A 8 5.75 -27.37 -12.43
CA THR A 8 5.64 -28.43 -11.42
C THR A 8 4.20 -28.45 -10.94
N ALA A 9 3.55 -29.59 -11.05
CA ALA A 9 2.20 -29.87 -10.60
C ALA A 9 1.93 -29.20 -9.26
N ASP A 10 0.78 -28.55 -9.19
CA ASP A 10 0.26 -27.81 -8.05
C ASP A 10 0.16 -28.74 -6.83
N VAL A 11 1.25 -28.89 -6.11
CA VAL A 11 1.27 -29.58 -4.81
C VAL A 11 0.48 -28.64 -3.90
N LYS A 12 -0.81 -28.95 -3.68
CA LYS A 12 -1.67 -28.25 -2.73
C LYS A 12 -0.91 -28.13 -1.42
N SER A 13 -0.31 -26.98 -1.18
CA SER A 13 0.37 -26.70 0.09
C SER A 13 -0.64 -26.89 1.21
N PRO A 14 -0.29 -27.60 2.29
CA PRO A 14 -1.20 -27.85 3.40
C PRO A 14 -1.75 -26.51 3.91
N LEU A 15 -3.01 -26.49 4.35
CA LEU A 15 -3.74 -25.26 4.73
C LEU A 15 -2.96 -24.38 5.71
N TYR A 16 -2.23 -24.99 6.64
CA TYR A 16 -1.38 -24.26 7.61
C TYR A 16 -0.15 -23.58 7.00
N ALA A 17 0.30 -23.96 5.81
CA ALA A 17 1.40 -23.33 5.10
C ALA A 17 0.95 -22.11 4.27
N GLN A 18 -0.36 -21.89 4.15
CA GLN A 18 -0.91 -20.74 3.42
C GLN A 18 -0.82 -19.49 4.26
N LEU A 19 -0.23 -18.43 3.70
CA LEU A 19 0.04 -17.17 4.41
C LEU A 19 -1.23 -16.58 5.03
N TYR A 20 -2.37 -16.62 4.32
CA TYR A 20 -3.62 -16.07 4.86
C TYR A 20 -4.12 -16.81 6.11
N VAL A 21 -3.95 -18.14 6.17
CA VAL A 21 -4.30 -18.93 7.37
C VAL A 21 -3.40 -18.55 8.55
N GLN A 22 -2.09 -18.40 8.29
CA GLN A 22 -1.14 -17.98 9.30
C GLN A 22 -1.48 -16.57 9.84
N VAL A 23 -1.88 -15.65 8.96
CA VAL A 23 -2.32 -14.30 9.37
C VAL A 23 -3.60 -14.35 10.19
N LEU A 24 -4.60 -15.15 9.80
CA LEU A 24 -5.84 -15.30 10.58
C LEU A 24 -5.60 -15.89 11.95
N VAL A 25 -4.76 -16.92 12.05
CA VAL A 25 -4.35 -17.50 13.34
C VAL A 25 -3.61 -16.49 14.19
N ALA A 26 -2.69 -15.73 13.60
CA ALA A 26 -1.94 -14.69 14.28
C ALA A 26 -2.85 -13.57 14.81
N ILE A 27 -3.86 -13.16 14.03
CA ILE A 27 -4.89 -12.21 14.46
C ILE A 27 -5.65 -12.77 15.69
N ALA A 28 -6.13 -14.02 15.61
CA ALA A 28 -6.86 -14.64 16.71
C ALA A 28 -6.03 -14.72 18.00
N LEU A 29 -4.74 -15.10 17.88
CA LEU A 29 -3.80 -15.12 19.00
C LEU A 29 -3.53 -13.70 19.53
N GLY A 30 -3.39 -12.70 18.67
CA GLY A 30 -3.21 -11.31 19.06
C GLY A 30 -4.41 -10.76 19.82
N VAL A 31 -5.62 -11.03 19.36
CA VAL A 31 -6.86 -10.70 20.05
C VAL A 31 -6.91 -11.37 21.43
N GLY A 32 -6.60 -12.67 21.51
CA GLY A 32 -6.55 -13.42 22.77
C GLY A 32 -5.55 -12.81 23.76
N LEU A 33 -4.32 -12.49 23.30
CA LEU A 33 -3.31 -11.87 24.16
C LEU A 33 -3.76 -10.48 24.65
N GLY A 34 -4.25 -9.63 23.75
CA GLY A 34 -4.72 -8.28 24.11
C GLY A 34 -5.89 -8.30 25.09
N PHE A 35 -6.76 -9.31 25.02
CA PHE A 35 -7.87 -9.48 25.94
C PHE A 35 -7.43 -10.01 27.33
N VAL A 36 -6.61 -11.06 27.36
CA VAL A 36 -6.19 -11.70 28.62
C VAL A 36 -5.15 -10.88 29.38
N ALA A 37 -4.21 -10.27 28.63
CA ALA A 37 -3.10 -9.51 29.19
C ALA A 37 -2.92 -8.16 28.48
N PRO A 38 -3.78 -7.14 28.75
CA PRO A 38 -3.77 -5.86 28.03
C PRO A 38 -2.40 -5.17 28.01
N ASN A 39 -1.69 -5.17 29.12
CA ASN A 39 -0.36 -4.54 29.23
C ASN A 39 0.68 -5.21 28.29
N LEU A 40 0.64 -6.53 28.17
CA LEU A 40 1.49 -7.26 27.23
C LEU A 40 1.04 -7.01 25.79
N GLY A 41 -0.27 -6.92 25.56
CA GLY A 41 -0.84 -6.56 24.27
C GLY A 41 -0.32 -5.21 23.77
N VAL A 42 -0.35 -4.19 24.62
CA VAL A 42 0.19 -2.85 24.29
C VAL A 42 1.70 -2.90 24.00
N ALA A 43 2.46 -3.70 24.74
CA ALA A 43 3.89 -3.87 24.52
C ALA A 43 4.23 -4.52 23.17
N MET A 44 3.27 -5.16 22.46
CA MET A 44 3.48 -5.77 21.14
C MET A 44 3.38 -4.77 19.97
N GLN A 45 3.07 -3.50 20.22
CA GLN A 45 3.01 -2.45 19.20
C GLN A 45 4.22 -2.44 18.25
N PRO A 46 5.50 -2.57 18.74
CA PRO A 46 6.65 -2.52 17.85
C PRO A 46 6.68 -3.59 16.76
N LEU A 47 6.00 -4.73 16.96
CA LEU A 47 5.92 -5.80 15.95
C LEU A 47 5.06 -5.35 14.75
N GLY A 48 3.93 -4.69 15.03
CA GLY A 48 3.08 -4.10 14.00
C GLY A 48 3.79 -2.96 13.26
N ASP A 49 4.35 -2.01 14.00
CA ASP A 49 5.07 -0.85 13.44
C ASP A 49 6.29 -1.28 12.63
N GLY A 50 7.02 -2.28 13.09
CA GLY A 50 8.17 -2.86 12.40
C GLY A 50 7.76 -3.46 11.06
N PHE A 51 6.67 -4.24 11.01
CA PHE A 51 6.14 -4.79 9.76
C PHE A 51 5.72 -3.68 8.78
N ILE A 52 5.02 -2.65 9.26
CA ILE A 52 4.64 -1.51 8.42
C ILE A 52 5.88 -0.81 7.84
N LYS A 53 6.95 -0.64 8.63
CA LYS A 53 8.22 -0.07 8.15
C LYS A 53 8.87 -0.93 7.07
N PHE A 54 8.87 -2.26 7.22
CA PHE A 54 9.36 -3.18 6.19
C PHE A 54 8.57 -3.07 4.89
N VAL A 55 7.23 -2.97 4.97
CA VAL A 55 6.39 -2.79 3.78
C VAL A 55 6.68 -1.44 3.12
N LYS A 56 6.75 -0.35 3.91
CA LYS A 56 7.03 0.99 3.37
C LYS A 56 8.38 1.07 2.65
N MET A 57 9.40 0.35 3.13
CA MET A 57 10.73 0.31 2.51
C MET A 57 10.70 -0.18 1.05
N ILE A 58 9.77 -1.07 0.70
CA ILE A 58 9.73 -1.70 -0.62
C ILE A 58 8.84 -0.93 -1.61
N ILE A 59 7.98 -0.04 -1.14
CA ILE A 59 7.00 0.65 -1.99
C ILE A 59 7.68 1.43 -3.12
N ALA A 60 8.67 2.26 -2.79
CA ALA A 60 9.32 3.11 -3.78
C ALA A 60 10.04 2.32 -4.91
N PRO A 61 10.89 1.31 -4.62
CA PRO A 61 11.48 0.47 -5.65
C PRO A 61 10.45 -0.24 -6.52
N VAL A 62 9.38 -0.79 -5.92
CA VAL A 62 8.33 -1.51 -6.68
C VAL A 62 7.62 -0.57 -7.65
N ILE A 63 7.19 0.62 -7.18
CA ILE A 63 6.52 1.61 -8.01
C ILE A 63 7.44 2.04 -9.16
N PHE A 64 8.69 2.42 -8.84
CA PHE A 64 9.64 2.88 -9.83
C PHE A 64 9.87 1.83 -10.93
N LEU A 65 10.22 0.60 -10.55
CA LEU A 65 10.51 -0.47 -11.51
C LEU A 65 9.28 -0.83 -12.34
N THR A 66 8.12 -1.00 -11.72
CA THR A 66 6.90 -1.40 -12.44
C THR A 66 6.48 -0.35 -13.48
N ILE A 67 6.53 0.93 -13.11
CA ILE A 67 6.09 2.01 -14.01
C ILE A 67 7.14 2.27 -15.09
N ALA A 68 8.42 2.37 -14.72
CA ALA A 68 9.48 2.63 -15.69
C ALA A 68 9.58 1.52 -16.74
N THR A 69 9.56 0.25 -16.33
CA THR A 69 9.59 -0.88 -17.29
C THR A 69 8.29 -0.99 -18.09
N GLY A 70 7.14 -0.73 -17.47
CA GLY A 70 5.84 -0.73 -18.15
C GLY A 70 5.76 0.29 -19.28
N ILE A 71 6.22 1.52 -19.05
CA ILE A 71 6.25 2.59 -20.06
C ILE A 71 7.29 2.28 -21.14
N ALA A 72 8.50 1.89 -20.74
CA ALA A 72 9.57 1.57 -21.68
C ALA A 72 9.22 0.40 -22.60
N GLY A 73 8.47 -0.60 -22.10
CA GLY A 73 8.03 -1.77 -22.86
C GLY A 73 6.94 -1.50 -23.90
N MET A 74 6.28 -0.34 -23.90
CA MET A 74 5.21 -0.03 -24.87
C MET A 74 5.73 0.29 -26.28
N GLY A 75 7.01 0.55 -26.47
CA GLY A 75 7.68 0.69 -27.79
C GLY A 75 7.26 1.90 -28.63
N GLN A 76 6.10 2.53 -28.41
CA GLN A 76 5.59 3.67 -29.18
C GLN A 76 5.08 4.79 -28.27
N LEU A 77 5.80 5.89 -28.19
CA LEU A 77 5.46 7.05 -27.35
C LEU A 77 4.08 7.66 -27.66
N GLY A 78 3.67 7.65 -28.93
CA GLY A 78 2.33 8.14 -29.33
C GLY A 78 1.20 7.28 -28.78
N ALA A 79 1.41 5.97 -28.62
CA ALA A 79 0.47 5.06 -27.94
C ALA A 79 0.42 5.34 -26.44
N VAL A 80 1.59 5.56 -25.80
CA VAL A 80 1.71 5.90 -24.38
C VAL A 80 0.86 7.13 -24.03
N GLY A 81 1.01 8.24 -24.77
CA GLY A 81 0.27 9.48 -24.52
C GLY A 81 -1.24 9.30 -24.66
N ARG A 82 -1.71 8.56 -25.68
CA ARG A 82 -3.15 8.30 -25.91
C ARG A 82 -3.74 7.40 -24.80
N VAL A 83 -3.02 6.34 -24.43
CA VAL A 83 -3.45 5.43 -23.36
C VAL A 83 -3.44 6.15 -22.03
N ALA A 84 -2.38 6.92 -21.73
CA ALA A 84 -2.28 7.69 -20.49
C ALA A 84 -3.41 8.71 -20.37
N GLY A 85 -3.73 9.45 -21.43
CA GLY A 85 -4.83 10.43 -21.42
C GLY A 85 -6.20 9.78 -21.17
N LYS A 86 -6.50 8.65 -21.84
CA LYS A 86 -7.74 7.89 -21.60
C LYS A 86 -7.79 7.30 -20.21
N ALA A 87 -6.69 6.70 -19.74
CA ALA A 87 -6.58 6.14 -18.40
C ALA A 87 -6.75 7.22 -17.33
N PHE A 88 -6.13 8.39 -17.50
CA PHE A 88 -6.27 9.51 -16.58
C PHE A 88 -7.72 10.00 -16.48
N ALA A 89 -8.38 10.23 -17.61
CA ALA A 89 -9.79 10.64 -17.63
C ALA A 89 -10.70 9.58 -16.98
N TYR A 90 -10.48 8.30 -17.28
CA TYR A 90 -11.21 7.19 -16.68
C TYR A 90 -11.02 7.13 -15.16
N PHE A 91 -9.76 7.09 -14.70
CA PHE A 91 -9.45 7.01 -13.27
C PHE A 91 -9.95 8.24 -12.51
N LEU A 92 -9.84 9.45 -13.07
CA LEU A 92 -10.36 10.65 -12.42
C LEU A 92 -11.86 10.59 -12.24
N SER A 93 -12.60 10.19 -13.28
CA SER A 93 -14.07 10.08 -13.24
C SER A 93 -14.51 9.01 -12.25
N VAL A 94 -13.91 7.82 -12.34
CA VAL A 94 -14.24 6.67 -11.47
C VAL A 94 -13.86 6.93 -10.03
N SER A 95 -12.69 7.57 -9.76
CA SER A 95 -12.28 7.93 -8.40
C SER A 95 -13.21 8.98 -7.78
N THR A 96 -13.65 9.96 -8.55
CA THR A 96 -14.63 10.96 -8.08
C THR A 96 -15.97 10.29 -7.72
N LEU A 97 -16.44 9.38 -8.57
CA LEU A 97 -17.65 8.60 -8.28
C LEU A 97 -17.47 7.75 -7.01
N ALA A 98 -16.34 7.07 -6.88
CA ALA A 98 -16.02 6.25 -5.70
C ALA A 98 -15.99 7.08 -4.41
N LEU A 99 -15.43 8.30 -4.45
CA LEU A 99 -15.45 9.23 -3.32
C LEU A 99 -16.87 9.62 -2.92
N ILE A 100 -17.72 9.94 -3.89
CA ILE A 100 -19.13 10.29 -3.64
C ILE A 100 -19.86 9.11 -2.98
N VAL A 101 -19.74 7.91 -3.57
CA VAL A 101 -20.37 6.69 -3.03
C VAL A 101 -19.83 6.38 -1.63
N GLY A 102 -18.51 6.44 -1.43
CA GLY A 102 -17.89 6.20 -0.14
C GLY A 102 -18.34 7.18 0.94
N LEU A 103 -18.48 8.47 0.57
CA LEU A 103 -18.95 9.52 1.49
C LEU A 103 -20.41 9.28 1.89
N ILE A 104 -21.29 8.93 0.94
CA ILE A 104 -22.70 8.64 1.21
C ILE A 104 -22.79 7.44 2.16
N VAL A 105 -22.11 6.32 1.83
CA VAL A 105 -22.15 5.11 2.65
C VAL A 105 -21.57 5.36 4.05
N ALA A 106 -20.45 6.07 4.16
CA ALA A 106 -19.85 6.40 5.45
C ALA A 106 -20.77 7.26 6.33
N ASN A 107 -21.50 8.22 5.75
CA ASN A 107 -22.45 9.06 6.47
C ASN A 107 -23.73 8.30 6.88
N VAL A 108 -24.18 7.34 6.09
CA VAL A 108 -25.37 6.53 6.39
C VAL A 108 -25.06 5.45 7.42
N VAL A 109 -23.98 4.72 7.24
CA VAL A 109 -23.61 3.58 8.10
C VAL A 109 -22.93 4.02 9.40
N GLN A 110 -22.20 5.13 9.37
CA GLN A 110 -21.45 5.69 10.50
C GLN A 110 -20.63 4.61 11.26
N PRO A 111 -19.69 3.91 10.61
CA PRO A 111 -19.01 2.74 11.18
C PRO A 111 -18.16 3.06 12.43
N GLY A 112 -17.91 4.34 12.70
CA GLY A 112 -17.23 4.84 13.91
C GLY A 112 -18.16 5.28 15.04
N ALA A 113 -19.49 5.23 14.85
CA ALA A 113 -20.44 5.65 15.88
C ALA A 113 -20.30 4.75 17.12
N GLY A 114 -20.13 5.36 18.30
CA GLY A 114 -19.99 4.63 19.57
C GLY A 114 -18.56 4.24 19.97
N LEU A 115 -17.55 4.55 19.17
CA LEU A 115 -16.14 4.34 19.57
C LEU A 115 -15.74 5.21 20.77
N ASN A 116 -16.38 6.36 20.99
CA ASN A 116 -16.19 7.29 22.12
C ASN A 116 -14.72 7.43 22.57
N ILE A 117 -13.78 7.37 21.61
CA ILE A 117 -12.37 7.55 21.89
C ILE A 117 -12.15 9.01 22.22
N ASP A 118 -11.60 9.28 23.41
CA ASP A 118 -11.22 10.63 23.80
C ASP A 118 -10.18 11.17 22.82
N PRO A 119 -10.46 12.27 22.08
CA PRO A 119 -9.51 12.86 21.16
C PRO A 119 -8.16 13.22 21.79
N ALA A 120 -8.11 13.47 23.11
CA ALA A 120 -6.90 13.76 23.85
C ALA A 120 -5.97 12.53 23.99
N THR A 121 -6.49 11.30 23.81
CA THR A 121 -5.70 10.06 23.85
C THR A 121 -5.14 9.64 22.49
N LEU A 122 -5.56 10.32 21.42
CA LEU A 122 -5.04 10.08 20.07
C LEU A 122 -3.63 10.69 19.95
N ASP A 123 -2.75 9.98 19.26
CA ASP A 123 -1.43 10.52 18.95
C ASP A 123 -1.57 11.72 18.01
N ALA A 124 -1.62 12.92 18.59
CA ALA A 124 -1.73 14.18 17.87
C ALA A 124 -0.60 14.33 16.83
N GLY A 125 0.59 13.75 17.08
CA GLY A 125 1.72 13.81 16.17
C GLY A 125 1.46 13.07 14.84
N ALA A 126 0.74 11.95 14.88
CA ALA A 126 0.37 11.22 13.67
C ALA A 126 -0.63 12.00 12.80
N VAL A 127 -1.56 12.73 13.41
CA VAL A 127 -2.58 13.53 12.71
C VAL A 127 -2.01 14.89 12.29
N GLN A 128 -1.15 15.49 13.11
CA GLN A 128 -0.58 16.80 12.90
C GLN A 128 0.23 16.89 11.60
N THR A 129 0.98 15.83 11.27
CA THR A 129 1.72 15.74 10.01
C THR A 129 0.81 15.86 8.78
N TYR A 130 -0.42 15.34 8.85
CA TYR A 130 -1.40 15.46 7.77
C TYR A 130 -2.15 16.80 7.82
N ALA A 131 -2.48 17.29 9.02
CA ALA A 131 -3.17 18.55 9.22
C ALA A 131 -2.30 19.75 8.81
N ASP A 132 -1.02 19.74 9.12
CA ASP A 132 -0.07 20.79 8.73
C ASP A 132 0.13 20.78 7.21
N LYS A 133 0.28 19.59 6.59
CA LYS A 133 0.29 19.47 5.12
C LYS A 133 -0.99 20.01 4.47
N ALA A 134 -2.14 19.82 5.08
CA ALA A 134 -3.42 20.30 4.54
C ALA A 134 -3.61 21.80 4.69
N LYS A 135 -3.06 22.43 5.73
CA LYS A 135 -3.18 23.88 6.00
C LYS A 135 -2.27 24.73 5.13
N ASP A 136 -1.05 24.26 4.87
CA ASP A 136 -0.01 25.05 4.19
C ASP A 136 0.04 24.82 2.68
N THR A 137 -0.76 23.89 2.14
CA THR A 137 -0.64 23.49 0.73
C THR A 137 -1.55 24.31 -0.16
N SER A 138 -1.05 25.41 -0.71
CA SER A 138 -1.64 25.98 -1.92
C SER A 138 -1.53 24.96 -3.06
N ILE A 139 -2.46 24.98 -4.04
CA ILE A 139 -2.42 24.10 -5.22
C ILE A 139 -1.03 24.18 -5.90
N VAL A 140 -0.45 25.37 -5.95
CA VAL A 140 0.88 25.59 -6.54
C VAL A 140 1.98 24.92 -5.72
N ALA A 141 1.96 25.04 -4.39
CA ALA A 141 2.92 24.38 -3.51
C ALA A 141 2.82 22.85 -3.63
N PHE A 142 1.60 22.32 -3.70
CA PHE A 142 1.37 20.89 -3.92
C PHE A 142 1.95 20.39 -5.26
N LEU A 143 1.72 21.12 -6.35
CA LEU A 143 2.26 20.77 -7.67
C LEU A 143 3.80 20.85 -7.70
N LEU A 144 4.38 21.82 -7.02
CA LEU A 144 5.84 21.94 -6.90
C LEU A 144 6.44 20.82 -6.03
N ASP A 145 5.74 20.36 -4.99
CA ASP A 145 6.20 19.27 -4.12
C ASP A 145 6.23 17.90 -4.84
N ILE A 146 5.54 17.75 -5.96
CA ILE A 146 5.65 16.57 -6.82
C ILE A 146 7.05 16.47 -7.45
N ILE A 147 7.74 17.61 -7.65
CA ILE A 147 9.07 17.64 -8.24
C ILE A 147 10.11 17.40 -7.14
N PRO A 148 10.85 16.28 -7.17
CA PRO A 148 11.86 16.00 -6.14
C PRO A 148 13.06 16.93 -6.28
N THR A 149 13.76 17.17 -5.18
CA THR A 149 14.99 17.98 -5.17
C THR A 149 16.15 17.30 -5.91
N THR A 150 16.18 15.96 -5.92
CA THR A 150 17.13 15.16 -6.69
C THR A 150 16.46 13.85 -7.14
N PHE A 151 17.02 13.20 -8.15
CA PHE A 151 16.54 11.91 -8.64
C PHE A 151 16.47 10.86 -7.50
N VAL A 152 17.52 10.78 -6.68
CA VAL A 152 17.60 9.81 -5.59
C VAL A 152 16.66 10.18 -4.45
N SER A 153 16.46 11.46 -4.16
CA SER A 153 15.54 11.88 -3.09
C SER A 153 14.10 11.42 -3.34
N ALA A 154 13.67 11.31 -4.58
CA ALA A 154 12.36 10.75 -4.92
C ALA A 154 12.17 9.33 -4.34
N LEU A 155 13.20 8.50 -4.39
CA LEU A 155 13.16 7.11 -3.93
C LEU A 155 13.30 6.98 -2.41
N THR A 156 13.84 8.00 -1.72
CA THR A 156 14.16 7.98 -0.27
C THR A 156 13.25 8.84 0.58
N SER A 157 12.55 9.82 0.01
CA SER A 157 11.65 10.75 0.71
C SER A 157 10.36 10.10 1.23
N GLY A 158 9.98 8.93 0.70
CA GLY A 158 8.70 8.29 1.00
C GLY A 158 7.50 8.93 0.28
N SER A 159 7.71 9.94 -0.57
CA SER A 159 6.64 10.56 -1.38
C SER A 159 6.36 9.71 -2.63
N ILE A 160 5.20 9.06 -2.66
CA ILE A 160 4.79 8.22 -3.79
C ILE A 160 4.67 9.04 -5.09
N LEU A 161 4.22 10.30 -5.01
CA LEU A 161 4.06 11.17 -6.17
C LEU A 161 5.40 11.52 -6.81
N GLN A 162 6.43 11.76 -6.01
CA GLN A 162 7.79 12.02 -6.50
C GLN A 162 8.37 10.78 -7.19
N VAL A 163 8.18 9.60 -6.58
CA VAL A 163 8.59 8.32 -7.21
C VAL A 163 7.89 8.13 -8.55
N LEU A 164 6.58 8.39 -8.59
CA LEU A 164 5.77 8.26 -9.79
C LEU A 164 6.26 9.17 -10.91
N LEU A 165 6.49 10.46 -10.61
CA LEU A 165 7.00 11.42 -11.59
C LEU A 165 8.33 10.94 -12.18
N VAL A 166 9.27 10.57 -11.31
CA VAL A 166 10.60 10.11 -11.75
C VAL A 166 10.51 8.81 -12.55
N ALA A 167 9.66 7.86 -12.13
CA ALA A 167 9.46 6.62 -12.86
C ALA A 167 8.87 6.82 -14.26
N VAL A 168 7.90 7.73 -14.39
CA VAL A 168 7.30 8.09 -15.69
C VAL A 168 8.32 8.75 -16.59
N LEU A 169 9.05 9.76 -16.09
CA LEU A 169 10.09 10.46 -16.88
C LEU A 169 11.20 9.50 -17.32
N PHE A 170 11.64 8.63 -16.41
CA PHE A 170 12.67 7.63 -16.71
C PHE A 170 12.20 6.60 -17.75
N GLY A 171 10.96 6.10 -17.61
CA GLY A 171 10.36 5.18 -18.57
C GLY A 171 10.19 5.80 -19.97
N ILE A 172 9.76 7.07 -20.05
CA ILE A 172 9.68 7.82 -21.31
C ILE A 172 11.08 8.00 -21.91
N ALA A 173 12.07 8.39 -21.12
CA ALA A 173 13.43 8.56 -21.58
C ALA A 173 14.01 7.26 -22.16
N LEU A 174 13.80 6.11 -21.49
CA LEU A 174 14.18 4.79 -22.00
C LEU A 174 13.51 4.48 -23.36
N ALA A 175 12.19 4.75 -23.46
CA ALA A 175 11.44 4.55 -24.68
C ALA A 175 11.93 5.45 -25.83
N MET A 176 12.36 6.69 -25.52
CA MET A 176 12.93 7.64 -26.51
C MET A 176 14.31 7.22 -27.00
N VAL A 177 15.14 6.66 -26.13
CA VAL A 177 16.48 6.15 -26.51
C VAL A 177 16.34 4.91 -27.41
N GLY A 178 15.33 4.08 -27.18
CA GLY A 178 15.05 2.91 -28.02
C GLY A 178 16.06 1.77 -27.88
N GLU A 179 16.46 1.17 -29.02
CA GLU A 179 17.36 0.01 -29.08
C GLU A 179 18.64 0.13 -28.21
N PRO A 180 19.38 1.25 -28.19
CA PRO A 180 20.56 1.39 -27.32
C PRO A 180 20.25 1.24 -25.82
N ALA A 181 19.02 1.50 -25.38
CA ALA A 181 18.60 1.36 -23.99
C ALA A 181 18.12 -0.06 -23.62
N ALA A 182 18.02 -0.98 -24.59
CA ALA A 182 17.55 -2.34 -24.32
C ALA A 182 18.32 -3.09 -23.22
N PRO A 183 19.65 -2.94 -23.06
CA PRO A 183 20.36 -3.55 -21.93
C PRO A 183 19.92 -3.00 -20.57
N VAL A 184 19.62 -1.70 -20.49
CA VAL A 184 19.14 -1.04 -19.26
C VAL A 184 17.74 -1.54 -18.92
N LEU A 185 16.85 -1.65 -19.91
CA LEU A 185 15.50 -2.16 -19.71
C LEU A 185 15.54 -3.60 -19.16
N ARG A 186 16.32 -4.49 -19.76
CA ARG A 186 16.50 -5.88 -19.29
C ARG A 186 17.08 -5.93 -17.86
N LEU A 187 18.00 -5.03 -17.52
CA LEU A 187 18.53 -4.93 -16.17
C LEU A 187 17.40 -4.57 -15.17
N LEU A 188 16.58 -3.56 -15.49
CA LEU A 188 15.46 -3.15 -14.64
C LEU A 188 14.41 -4.27 -14.49
N GLU A 189 14.11 -4.99 -15.56
CA GLU A 189 13.23 -6.17 -15.51
C GLU A 189 13.78 -7.25 -14.56
N THR A 190 15.10 -7.52 -14.66
CA THR A 190 15.77 -8.48 -13.78
C THR A 190 15.74 -8.00 -12.31
N VAL A 191 16.03 -6.72 -12.08
CA VAL A 191 15.95 -6.10 -10.73
C VAL A 191 14.52 -6.14 -10.21
N SER A 192 13.50 -5.97 -11.05
CA SER A 192 12.10 -6.12 -10.66
C SER A 192 11.82 -7.49 -10.09
N VAL A 193 12.30 -8.57 -10.73
CA VAL A 193 12.14 -9.94 -10.22
C VAL A 193 12.75 -10.09 -8.83
N VAL A 194 13.95 -9.51 -8.62
CA VAL A 194 14.62 -9.53 -7.30
C VAL A 194 13.80 -8.75 -6.26
N VAL A 195 13.31 -7.56 -6.60
CA VAL A 195 12.51 -6.73 -5.69
C VAL A 195 11.19 -7.41 -5.35
N PHE A 196 10.50 -8.03 -6.31
CA PHE A 196 9.29 -8.82 -6.02
C PHE A 196 9.59 -10.04 -5.14
N ARG A 197 10.80 -10.63 -5.25
CA ARG A 197 11.21 -11.68 -4.32
C ARG A 197 11.44 -11.14 -2.91
N MET A 198 11.98 -9.92 -2.78
CA MET A 198 12.07 -9.21 -1.47
C MET A 198 10.67 -8.97 -0.88
N VAL A 199 9.70 -8.54 -1.70
CA VAL A 199 8.29 -8.43 -1.24
C VAL A 199 7.81 -9.76 -0.67
N ALA A 200 8.03 -10.87 -1.37
CA ALA A 200 7.62 -12.20 -0.90
C ALA A 200 8.29 -12.60 0.42
N ILE A 201 9.55 -12.19 0.65
CA ILE A 201 10.27 -12.42 1.90
C ILE A 201 9.64 -11.59 3.04
N VAL A 202 9.42 -10.29 2.81
CA VAL A 202 8.81 -9.39 3.80
C VAL A 202 7.38 -9.82 4.14
N MET A 203 6.61 -10.26 3.16
CA MET A 203 5.25 -10.77 3.39
C MET A 203 5.19 -12.01 4.29
N ARG A 204 6.27 -12.78 4.42
CA ARG A 204 6.33 -13.88 5.41
C ARG A 204 6.32 -13.37 6.87
N ALA A 205 6.69 -12.11 7.10
CA ALA A 205 6.59 -11.48 8.41
C ALA A 205 5.18 -10.92 8.71
N ALA A 206 4.25 -10.95 7.75
CA ALA A 206 2.89 -10.43 7.92
C ALA A 206 2.13 -11.05 9.11
N PRO A 207 2.22 -12.36 9.41
CA PRO A 207 1.59 -12.92 10.61
C PRO A 207 2.10 -12.28 11.90
N ILE A 208 3.41 -12.00 12.01
CA ILE A 208 4.02 -11.35 13.18
C ILE A 208 3.48 -9.92 13.33
N GLY A 209 3.45 -9.17 12.23
CA GLY A 209 2.89 -7.82 12.20
C GLY A 209 1.41 -7.79 12.57
N ALA A 210 0.62 -8.71 12.01
CA ALA A 210 -0.81 -8.82 12.30
C ALA A 210 -1.09 -9.19 13.77
N PHE A 211 -0.33 -10.14 14.32
CA PHE A 211 -0.38 -10.48 15.74
C PHE A 211 -0.12 -9.25 16.62
N GLY A 212 1.00 -8.54 16.39
CA GLY A 212 1.38 -7.38 17.19
C GLY A 212 0.37 -6.24 17.10
N ALA A 213 -0.12 -5.95 15.89
CA ALA A 213 -1.11 -4.90 15.67
C ALA A 213 -2.45 -5.21 16.37
N MET A 214 -2.93 -6.45 16.29
CA MET A 214 -4.18 -6.84 16.94
C MET A 214 -4.04 -6.92 18.47
N ALA A 215 -2.93 -7.46 18.98
CA ALA A 215 -2.66 -7.48 20.41
C ALA A 215 -2.61 -6.06 20.99
N PHE A 216 -1.95 -5.12 20.32
CA PHE A 216 -1.91 -3.72 20.69
C PHE A 216 -3.31 -3.07 20.67
N THR A 217 -4.06 -3.27 19.58
CA THR A 217 -5.37 -2.65 19.41
C THR A 217 -6.34 -3.09 20.51
N ILE A 218 -6.41 -4.40 20.78
CA ILE A 218 -7.29 -4.95 21.80
C ILE A 218 -6.80 -4.59 23.21
N GLY A 219 -5.49 -4.64 23.45
CA GLY A 219 -4.91 -4.26 24.74
C GLY A 219 -5.16 -2.80 25.10
N LYS A 220 -5.09 -1.90 24.11
CA LYS A 220 -5.25 -0.45 24.31
C LYS A 220 -6.72 0.00 24.33
N TYR A 221 -7.53 -0.51 23.42
CA TYR A 221 -8.90 -0.01 23.19
C TYR A 221 -10.00 -0.98 23.62
N GLY A 222 -9.62 -2.19 24.05
CA GLY A 222 -10.55 -3.21 24.49
C GLY A 222 -11.21 -4.01 23.35
N ILE A 223 -11.87 -5.11 23.70
CA ILE A 223 -12.48 -6.05 22.76
C ILE A 223 -13.64 -5.44 21.96
N GLY A 224 -14.32 -4.40 22.51
CA GLY A 224 -15.38 -3.68 21.82
C GLY A 224 -14.95 -3.08 20.49
N THR A 225 -13.66 -2.79 20.33
CA THR A 225 -13.07 -2.28 19.08
C THR A 225 -13.21 -3.28 17.92
N LEU A 226 -13.32 -4.60 18.20
CA LEU A 226 -13.55 -5.60 17.15
C LEU A 226 -14.88 -5.42 16.45
N VAL A 227 -15.91 -4.99 17.15
CA VAL A 227 -17.24 -4.73 16.57
C VAL A 227 -17.13 -3.55 15.60
N SER A 228 -16.47 -2.47 16.01
CA SER A 228 -16.28 -1.29 15.16
C SER A 228 -15.38 -1.60 13.94
N LEU A 229 -14.31 -2.39 14.13
CA LEU A 229 -13.46 -2.89 13.02
C LEU A 229 -14.27 -3.80 12.08
N GLY A 230 -15.09 -4.70 12.63
CA GLY A 230 -15.97 -5.56 11.83
C GLY A 230 -16.97 -4.74 11.02
N THR A 231 -17.58 -3.73 11.61
CA THR A 231 -18.50 -2.80 10.95
C THR A 231 -17.77 -2.01 9.85
N LEU A 232 -16.55 -1.54 10.12
CA LEU A 232 -15.73 -0.85 9.12
C LEU A 232 -15.43 -1.74 7.91
N VAL A 233 -15.01 -2.99 8.16
CA VAL A 233 -14.71 -3.97 7.10
C VAL A 233 -15.98 -4.32 6.31
N ALA A 234 -17.10 -4.56 6.99
CA ALA A 234 -18.38 -4.82 6.34
C ALA A 234 -18.84 -3.62 5.49
N THR A 235 -18.69 -2.40 5.99
CA THR A 235 -18.99 -1.16 5.25
C THR A 235 -18.11 -1.02 4.03
N PHE A 236 -16.82 -1.34 4.13
CA PHE A 236 -15.90 -1.33 2.99
C PHE A 236 -16.33 -2.33 1.90
N TYR A 237 -16.66 -3.57 2.26
CA TYR A 237 -17.15 -4.55 1.29
C TYR A 237 -18.50 -4.15 0.69
N LEU A 238 -19.42 -3.63 1.50
CA LEU A 238 -20.70 -3.11 1.00
C LEU A 238 -20.48 -1.98 0.00
N THR A 239 -19.62 -1.01 0.32
CA THR A 239 -19.29 0.10 -0.58
C THR A 239 -18.66 -0.40 -1.88
N SER A 240 -17.72 -1.36 -1.78
CA SER A 240 -17.09 -1.95 -2.94
C SER A 240 -18.10 -2.68 -3.83
N LEU A 241 -19.04 -3.40 -3.24
CA LEU A 241 -20.09 -4.12 -3.98
C LEU A 241 -21.11 -3.18 -4.64
N LEU A 242 -21.40 -2.05 -4.00
CA LEU A 242 -22.26 -1.01 -4.60
C LEU A 242 -21.56 -0.25 -5.74
N PHE A 243 -20.22 -0.20 -5.71
CA PHE A 243 -19.44 0.53 -6.68
C PHE A 243 -19.15 -0.29 -7.96
N VAL A 244 -19.07 -1.62 -7.88
CA VAL A 244 -18.83 -2.53 -9.01
C VAL A 244 -20.12 -2.87 -9.74
#